data_9db6436a916bf981add709e236eefeb1
#
_entry.id   9db6436a916bf981add709e236eefeb1
#
_cell.length_a   1.000
_cell.length_b   1.000
_cell.length_c   1.000
_cell.angle_alpha   90.00
_cell.angle_beta   90.00
_cell.angle_gamma   90.00
#
_symmetry.space_group_name_H-M   'P 1'
#
loop_
_entity.id
_entity.type
_entity.pdbx_description
1 polymer ?
#
loop_
_entity_poly.entity_id
_entity_poly.type
_entity_poly.pdbx_seq_one_letter_code
_entity_poly.pdbx_strand_id
1 'polypeptide(L)'
;MTDLTDEQKTEYFRRSYTAADGLWFMKVEERLGFEQALQIDEAVWKVLPKIQARTLKGMMHLQGGLADLKEALAARLALEGFDFEMEPQENGFAVIVKRCPWHDIMIKSGRKQLSERVSDLICRAENSVWASEFSGAGEESEAAGKGQEIGFEREERICRGEGRCVLRFTGGARHLEKRHADEAEKPE
;
A
#
# COMPACT_ATOMS: atom_id res chain seq x y z
N MET A 1 -9.74 16.11 -34.73
CA MET A 1 -10.00 15.43 -33.44
C MET A 1 -9.03 16.01 -32.43
N THR A 2 -9.51 16.45 -31.25
CA THR A 2 -8.62 16.95 -30.19
C THR A 2 -8.14 15.74 -29.41
N ASP A 3 -6.88 15.33 -29.58
CA ASP A 3 -6.32 14.22 -28.83
C ASP A 3 -5.99 14.66 -27.40
N LEU A 4 -6.31 13.81 -26.41
CA LEU A 4 -5.94 14.03 -25.02
C LEU A 4 -4.43 13.86 -24.85
N THR A 5 -3.80 14.70 -24.04
CA THR A 5 -2.41 14.50 -23.62
C THR A 5 -2.31 13.23 -22.72
N ASP A 6 -1.12 12.69 -22.54
CA ASP A 6 -0.93 11.52 -21.69
C ASP A 6 -1.24 11.83 -20.21
N GLU A 7 -1.00 13.05 -19.75
CA GLU A 7 -1.41 13.54 -18.44
C GLU A 7 -2.95 13.55 -18.30
N GLN A 8 -3.67 14.04 -19.32
CA GLN A 8 -5.14 14.03 -19.32
C GLN A 8 -5.71 12.62 -19.36
N LYS A 9 -5.09 11.68 -20.10
CA LYS A 9 -5.47 10.26 -20.11
C LYS A 9 -5.25 9.63 -18.73
N THR A 10 -4.08 9.87 -18.12
CA THR A 10 -3.75 9.38 -16.77
C THR A 10 -4.75 9.89 -15.74
N GLU A 11 -5.06 11.18 -15.76
CA GLU A 11 -6.03 11.80 -14.86
C GLU A 11 -7.44 11.24 -15.06
N TYR A 12 -7.87 11.01 -16.30
CA TYR A 12 -9.17 10.40 -16.60
C TYR A 12 -9.28 8.98 -16.00
N PHE A 13 -8.26 8.14 -16.23
CA PHE A 13 -8.26 6.78 -15.70
C PHE A 13 -8.14 6.73 -14.18
N ARG A 14 -7.31 7.60 -13.60
CA ARG A 14 -7.20 7.73 -12.15
C ARG A 14 -8.54 8.08 -11.50
N ARG A 15 -9.26 9.08 -12.04
CA ARG A 15 -10.59 9.47 -11.54
C ARG A 15 -11.61 8.36 -11.73
N SER A 16 -11.60 7.71 -12.88
CA SER A 16 -12.53 6.61 -13.19
C SER A 16 -12.30 5.41 -12.26
N TYR A 17 -11.04 5.04 -12.03
CA TYR A 17 -10.65 3.98 -11.11
C TYR A 17 -11.12 4.28 -9.68
N THR A 18 -10.81 5.46 -9.16
CA THR A 18 -11.19 5.86 -7.81
C THR A 18 -12.71 5.96 -7.65
N ALA A 19 -13.42 6.47 -8.67
CA ALA A 19 -14.88 6.54 -8.66
C ALA A 19 -15.53 5.15 -8.71
N ALA A 20 -14.98 4.23 -9.52
CA ALA A 20 -15.50 2.86 -9.61
C ALA A 20 -15.38 2.12 -8.27
N ASP A 21 -14.21 2.21 -7.61
CA ASP A 21 -13.98 1.61 -6.31
C ASP A 21 -14.93 2.16 -5.24
N GLY A 22 -15.00 3.47 -5.09
CA GLY A 22 -15.89 4.11 -4.10
C GLY A 22 -17.38 3.83 -4.36
N LEU A 23 -17.83 3.88 -5.61
CA LEU A 23 -19.22 3.56 -5.97
C LEU A 23 -19.54 2.08 -5.72
N TRP A 24 -18.61 1.19 -6.04
CA TRP A 24 -18.77 -0.24 -5.75
C TRP A 24 -18.94 -0.47 -4.25
N PHE A 25 -18.06 0.08 -3.43
CA PHE A 25 -18.15 -0.02 -1.97
C PHE A 25 -19.52 0.46 -1.48
N MET A 26 -19.96 1.65 -1.90
CA MET A 26 -21.26 2.21 -1.49
C MET A 26 -22.44 1.32 -1.90
N LYS A 27 -22.41 0.74 -3.10
CA LYS A 27 -23.52 -0.12 -3.57
C LYS A 27 -23.56 -1.47 -2.86
N VAL A 28 -22.42 -2.00 -2.45
CA VAL A 28 -22.34 -3.19 -1.60
C VAL A 28 -22.84 -2.86 -0.19
N GLU A 29 -22.41 -1.73 0.38
CA GLU A 29 -22.85 -1.27 1.70
C GLU A 29 -24.38 -1.04 1.78
N GLU A 30 -24.96 -0.42 0.76
CA GLU A 30 -26.43 -0.23 0.67
C GLU A 30 -27.21 -1.56 0.73
N ARG A 31 -26.64 -2.65 0.24
CA ARG A 31 -27.29 -3.97 0.15
C ARG A 31 -26.98 -4.89 1.31
N LEU A 32 -25.77 -4.86 1.79
CA LEU A 32 -25.24 -5.87 2.74
C LEU A 32 -24.81 -5.26 4.09
N GLY A 33 -24.75 -3.94 4.19
CA GLY A 33 -24.27 -3.23 5.36
C GLY A 33 -22.75 -3.01 5.37
N PHE A 34 -22.31 -2.11 6.24
CA PHE A 34 -20.95 -1.59 6.28
C PHE A 34 -19.89 -2.68 6.50
N GLU A 35 -20.09 -3.56 7.49
CA GLU A 35 -19.06 -4.57 7.84
C GLU A 35 -18.86 -5.60 6.72
N GLN A 36 -19.92 -5.98 6.01
CA GLN A 36 -19.81 -6.89 4.88
C GLN A 36 -19.17 -6.21 3.67
N ALA A 37 -19.51 -4.95 3.41
CA ALA A 37 -18.84 -4.17 2.36
C ALA A 37 -17.34 -4.08 2.62
N LEU A 38 -16.93 -3.79 3.85
CA LEU A 38 -15.53 -3.69 4.23
C LEU A 38 -14.79 -5.03 4.11
N GLN A 39 -15.42 -6.15 4.44
CA GLN A 39 -14.83 -7.49 4.25
C GLN A 39 -14.63 -7.84 2.76
N ILE A 40 -15.60 -7.48 1.92
CA ILE A 40 -15.49 -7.69 0.47
C ILE A 40 -14.39 -6.80 -0.11
N ASP A 41 -14.33 -5.55 0.30
CA ASP A 41 -13.30 -4.59 -0.09
C ASP A 41 -11.91 -5.09 0.31
N GLU A 42 -11.72 -5.54 1.55
CA GLU A 42 -10.48 -6.15 2.01
C GLU A 42 -10.07 -7.35 1.14
N ALA A 43 -11.02 -8.20 0.75
CA ALA A 43 -10.73 -9.34 -0.11
C ALA A 43 -10.26 -8.91 -1.51
N VAL A 44 -10.83 -7.85 -2.08
CA VAL A 44 -10.38 -7.24 -3.34
C VAL A 44 -8.95 -6.71 -3.19
N TRP A 45 -8.69 -5.94 -2.13
CA TRP A 45 -7.38 -5.32 -1.89
C TRP A 45 -6.28 -6.28 -1.41
N LYS A 46 -6.61 -7.54 -1.15
CA LYS A 46 -5.62 -8.63 -1.01
C LYS A 46 -5.15 -9.18 -2.36
N VAL A 47 -5.90 -8.93 -3.44
CA VAL A 47 -5.61 -9.44 -4.79
C VAL A 47 -5.13 -8.34 -5.74
N LEU A 48 -5.80 -7.20 -5.75
CA LEU A 48 -5.51 -6.10 -6.67
C LEU A 48 -4.05 -5.62 -6.61
N PRO A 49 -3.43 -5.41 -5.43
CA PRO A 49 -2.03 -4.98 -5.34
C PRO A 49 -1.05 -5.96 -6.00
N LYS A 50 -1.36 -7.25 -5.99
CA LYS A 50 -0.58 -8.28 -6.67
C LYS A 50 -0.61 -8.10 -8.19
N ILE A 51 -1.78 -7.79 -8.74
CA ILE A 51 -1.94 -7.51 -10.18
C ILE A 51 -1.17 -6.25 -10.54
N GLN A 52 -1.32 -5.18 -9.74
CA GLN A 52 -0.61 -3.91 -9.95
C GLN A 52 0.91 -4.08 -9.90
N ALA A 53 1.42 -4.75 -8.87
CA ALA A 53 2.86 -5.01 -8.70
C ALA A 53 3.45 -5.77 -9.89
N ARG A 54 2.80 -6.84 -10.32
CA ARG A 54 3.24 -7.64 -11.48
C ARG A 54 3.17 -6.86 -12.79
N THR A 55 2.15 -6.03 -12.95
CA THR A 55 2.01 -5.16 -14.12
C THR A 55 3.16 -4.16 -14.20
N LEU A 56 3.47 -3.46 -13.10
CA LEU A 56 4.58 -2.52 -13.08
C LEU A 56 5.94 -3.22 -13.22
N LYS A 57 6.13 -4.39 -12.59
CA LYS A 57 7.33 -5.21 -12.83
C LYS A 57 7.55 -5.47 -14.33
N GLY A 58 6.52 -5.89 -15.03
CA GLY A 58 6.62 -6.15 -16.47
C GLY A 58 6.89 -4.88 -17.28
N MET A 59 6.17 -3.80 -17.02
CA MET A 59 6.30 -2.53 -17.75
C MET A 59 7.66 -1.85 -17.54
N MET A 60 8.22 -1.96 -16.34
CA MET A 60 9.47 -1.30 -15.94
C MET A 60 10.68 -2.25 -15.98
N HIS A 61 10.48 -3.51 -16.41
CA HIS A 61 11.51 -4.56 -16.47
C HIS A 61 12.21 -4.84 -15.12
N LEU A 62 11.45 -4.71 -14.01
CA LEU A 62 11.95 -4.95 -12.66
C LEU A 62 11.98 -6.44 -12.32
N GLN A 63 12.97 -6.85 -11.54
CA GLN A 63 13.15 -8.26 -11.14
C GLN A 63 12.63 -8.52 -9.72
N GLY A 64 12.92 -7.63 -8.79
CA GLY A 64 12.55 -7.70 -7.38
C GLY A 64 13.62 -7.15 -6.45
N GLY A 65 13.42 -7.32 -5.15
CA GLY A 65 14.25 -6.72 -4.13
C GLY A 65 13.83 -5.29 -3.76
N LEU A 66 14.51 -4.71 -2.77
CA LEU A 66 14.16 -3.40 -2.18
C LEU A 66 14.27 -2.24 -3.17
N ALA A 67 15.29 -2.24 -4.04
CA ALA A 67 15.51 -1.17 -5.01
C ALA A 67 14.35 -1.12 -6.02
N ASP A 68 13.99 -2.26 -6.57
CA ASP A 68 12.90 -2.39 -7.54
C ASP A 68 11.54 -2.11 -6.90
N LEU A 69 11.33 -2.56 -5.64
CA LEU A 69 10.12 -2.22 -4.88
C LEU A 69 9.97 -0.71 -4.70
N LYS A 70 11.06 -0.03 -4.33
CA LYS A 70 11.08 1.43 -4.17
C LYS A 70 10.68 2.14 -5.46
N GLU A 71 11.23 1.71 -6.60
CA GLU A 71 10.94 2.28 -7.91
C GLU A 71 9.49 2.04 -8.32
N ALA A 72 9.00 0.80 -8.18
CA ALA A 72 7.62 0.46 -8.49
C ALA A 72 6.60 1.19 -7.61
N LEU A 73 6.87 1.32 -6.29
CA LEU A 73 6.01 2.08 -5.40
C LEU A 73 6.01 3.58 -5.73
N ALA A 74 7.15 4.15 -6.11
CA ALA A 74 7.21 5.54 -6.54
C ALA A 74 6.35 5.77 -7.79
N ALA A 75 6.44 4.89 -8.79
CA ALA A 75 5.62 4.95 -9.99
C ALA A 75 4.13 4.82 -9.67
N ARG A 76 3.74 3.83 -8.86
CA ARG A 76 2.35 3.62 -8.44
C ARG A 76 1.79 4.84 -7.72
N LEU A 77 2.47 5.34 -6.68
CA LEU A 77 2.00 6.45 -5.88
C LEU A 77 1.84 7.73 -6.71
N ALA A 78 2.75 7.97 -7.66
CA ALA A 78 2.64 9.08 -8.60
C ALA A 78 1.41 8.93 -9.52
N LEU A 79 1.19 7.75 -10.09
CA LEU A 79 0.01 7.46 -10.94
C LEU A 79 -1.31 7.62 -10.16
N GLU A 80 -1.34 7.24 -8.90
CA GLU A 80 -2.52 7.39 -8.03
C GLU A 80 -2.68 8.80 -7.46
N GLY A 81 -1.70 9.71 -7.66
CA GLY A 81 -1.77 11.12 -7.29
C GLY A 81 -1.49 11.41 -5.81
N PHE A 82 -0.69 10.56 -5.16
CA PHE A 82 -0.15 10.84 -3.83
C PHE A 82 0.85 12.00 -3.85
N ASP A 83 0.92 12.75 -2.76
CA ASP A 83 2.05 13.62 -2.46
C ASP A 83 2.93 12.88 -1.45
N PHE A 84 4.16 12.56 -1.84
CA PHE A 84 5.06 11.70 -1.06
C PHE A 84 6.53 11.98 -1.31
N GLU A 85 7.36 11.52 -0.39
CA GLU A 85 8.82 11.48 -0.50
C GLU A 85 9.34 10.08 -0.18
N MET A 86 10.49 9.71 -0.76
CA MET A 86 11.18 8.47 -0.49
C MET A 86 12.47 8.74 0.28
N GLU A 87 12.55 8.29 1.53
CA GLU A 87 13.71 8.46 2.38
C GLU A 87 14.53 7.16 2.46
N PRO A 88 15.84 7.19 2.15
CA PRO A 88 16.70 6.02 2.35
C PRO A 88 16.82 5.71 3.84
N GLN A 89 16.89 4.41 4.18
CA GLN A 89 17.14 3.88 5.52
C GLN A 89 18.31 2.90 5.46
N GLU A 90 18.95 2.58 6.59
CA GLU A 90 20.12 1.71 6.66
C GLU A 90 19.88 0.36 5.97
N ASN A 91 18.72 -0.28 6.20
CA ASN A 91 18.36 -1.58 5.63
C ASN A 91 17.11 -1.53 4.76
N GLY A 92 16.85 -0.40 4.08
CA GLY A 92 15.63 -0.26 3.28
C GLY A 92 15.30 1.18 2.92
N PHE A 93 14.01 1.51 2.96
CA PHE A 93 13.52 2.86 2.71
C PHE A 93 12.22 3.13 3.45
N ALA A 94 11.90 4.41 3.64
CA ALA A 94 10.59 4.86 4.09
C ALA A 94 9.90 5.67 2.99
N VAL A 95 8.59 5.50 2.88
CA VAL A 95 7.71 6.37 2.10
C VAL A 95 7.01 7.32 3.06
N ILE A 96 7.24 8.61 2.90
CA ILE A 96 6.60 9.67 3.67
C ILE A 96 5.46 10.24 2.84
N VAL A 97 4.22 9.83 3.13
CA VAL A 97 3.04 10.33 2.43
C VAL A 97 2.54 11.58 3.13
N LYS A 98 2.57 12.71 2.43
CA LYS A 98 2.09 14.03 2.89
C LYS A 98 0.61 14.24 2.58
N ARG A 99 0.11 13.65 1.48
CA ARG A 99 -1.29 13.68 1.08
C ARG A 99 -1.71 12.36 0.45
N CYS A 100 -2.80 11.80 0.96
CA CYS A 100 -3.39 10.56 0.46
C CYS A 100 -4.71 10.88 -0.27
N PRO A 101 -4.81 10.67 -1.60
CA PRO A 101 -6.02 10.97 -2.36
C PRO A 101 -7.24 10.14 -1.92
N TRP A 102 -7.02 8.91 -1.46
CA TRP A 102 -8.08 8.05 -0.91
C TRP A 102 -8.66 8.63 0.38
N HIS A 103 -7.81 9.08 1.30
CA HIS A 103 -8.23 9.79 2.50
C HIS A 103 -9.04 11.05 2.15
N ASP A 104 -8.52 11.87 1.23
CA ASP A 104 -9.17 13.13 0.81
C ASP A 104 -10.59 12.88 0.28
N ILE A 105 -10.80 11.84 -0.52
CA ILE A 105 -12.10 11.48 -1.07
C ILE A 105 -13.06 11.06 0.04
N MET A 106 -12.63 10.21 0.96
CA MET A 106 -13.45 9.76 2.09
C MET A 106 -13.83 10.93 3.01
N ILE A 107 -12.89 11.84 3.29
CA ILE A 107 -13.19 13.05 4.09
C ILE A 107 -14.18 13.98 3.37
N LYS A 108 -13.98 14.24 2.07
CA LYS A 108 -14.91 15.04 1.24
C LYS A 108 -16.32 14.45 1.19
N SER A 109 -16.43 13.13 1.28
CA SER A 109 -17.70 12.40 1.33
C SER A 109 -18.30 12.31 2.74
N GLY A 110 -17.71 12.95 3.75
CA GLY A 110 -18.15 12.90 5.15
C GLY A 110 -17.91 11.56 5.84
N ARG A 111 -17.03 10.70 5.29
CA ARG A 111 -16.82 9.32 5.73
C ARG A 111 -15.51 9.12 6.49
N LYS A 112 -15.29 9.93 7.52
CA LYS A 112 -14.05 9.86 8.33
C LYS A 112 -13.82 8.47 8.94
N GLN A 113 -14.86 7.85 9.50
CA GLN A 113 -14.75 6.51 10.09
C GLN A 113 -14.36 5.45 9.07
N LEU A 114 -14.86 5.55 7.82
CA LEU A 114 -14.44 4.66 6.74
C LEU A 114 -12.94 4.82 6.47
N SER A 115 -12.44 6.05 6.40
CA SER A 115 -11.01 6.30 6.19
C SER A 115 -10.13 5.65 7.25
N GLU A 116 -10.51 5.69 8.52
CA GLU A 116 -9.79 5.04 9.61
C GLU A 116 -9.80 3.51 9.45
N ARG A 117 -10.98 2.92 9.18
CA ARG A 117 -11.16 1.46 9.01
C ARG A 117 -10.43 0.93 7.77
N VAL A 118 -10.57 1.61 6.63
CA VAL A 118 -9.84 1.29 5.40
C VAL A 118 -8.33 1.33 5.64
N SER A 119 -7.83 2.36 6.31
CA SER A 119 -6.41 2.45 6.64
C SER A 119 -5.94 1.28 7.50
N ASP A 120 -6.72 0.83 8.48
CA ASP A 120 -6.29 -0.25 9.35
C ASP A 120 -6.23 -1.62 8.66
N LEU A 121 -7.12 -1.88 7.72
CA LEU A 121 -7.23 -3.16 7.01
C LEU A 121 -6.55 -3.12 5.63
N ILE A 122 -7.01 -2.21 4.77
CA ILE A 122 -6.64 -2.19 3.36
C ILE A 122 -5.19 -1.73 3.17
N CYS A 123 -4.79 -0.58 3.74
CA CYS A 123 -3.43 -0.08 3.56
C CYS A 123 -2.37 -1.06 4.10
N ARG A 124 -2.70 -1.81 5.17
CA ARG A 124 -1.79 -2.85 5.67
C ARG A 124 -1.71 -4.01 4.69
N ALA A 125 -2.85 -4.56 4.27
CA ALA A 125 -2.91 -5.68 3.33
C ALA A 125 -2.19 -5.34 2.03
N GLU A 126 -2.51 -4.19 1.45
CA GLU A 126 -1.94 -3.68 0.21
C GLU A 126 -0.40 -3.61 0.25
N ASN A 127 0.16 -2.88 1.21
CA ASN A 127 1.61 -2.69 1.28
C ASN A 127 2.36 -3.99 1.65
N SER A 128 1.73 -4.88 2.43
CA SER A 128 2.28 -6.22 2.68
C SER A 128 2.32 -7.07 1.41
N VAL A 129 1.31 -6.98 0.54
CA VAL A 129 1.31 -7.66 -0.75
C VAL A 129 2.39 -7.10 -1.67
N TRP A 130 2.56 -5.77 -1.74
CA TRP A 130 3.65 -5.16 -2.50
C TRP A 130 5.02 -5.65 -2.01
N ALA A 131 5.29 -5.65 -0.71
CA ALA A 131 6.52 -6.18 -0.14
C ALA A 131 6.74 -7.65 -0.52
N SER A 132 5.70 -8.48 -0.42
CA SER A 132 5.75 -9.90 -0.76
C SER A 132 6.04 -10.16 -2.24
N GLU A 133 5.44 -9.39 -3.17
CA GLU A 133 5.64 -9.58 -4.62
C GLU A 133 7.06 -9.19 -5.09
N PHE A 134 7.79 -8.41 -4.30
CA PHE A 134 9.18 -8.06 -4.57
C PHE A 134 10.18 -8.82 -3.71
N SER A 135 9.72 -9.61 -2.73
CA SER A 135 10.56 -10.54 -1.97
C SER A 135 11.00 -11.72 -2.84
N GLY A 136 12.15 -12.30 -2.55
CA GLY A 136 12.59 -13.57 -3.15
C GLY A 136 13.22 -13.46 -4.54
N ALA A 137 13.22 -12.32 -5.19
CA ALA A 137 13.93 -12.09 -6.45
C ALA A 137 15.28 -11.38 -6.16
N GLY A 138 16.26 -12.14 -5.77
CA GLY A 138 17.65 -11.73 -5.76
C GLY A 138 18.43 -12.83 -6.45
N GLU A 139 19.23 -12.46 -7.45
CA GLU A 139 20.04 -13.25 -8.36
C GLU A 139 20.26 -14.72 -7.97
N GLU A 140 20.08 -15.62 -8.95
CA GLU A 140 20.56 -16.99 -8.95
C GLU A 140 22.06 -17.04 -8.66
N SER A 141 22.42 -16.88 -7.40
CA SER A 141 23.68 -17.33 -6.85
C SER A 141 23.38 -18.64 -6.14
N GLU A 142 23.77 -19.76 -6.71
CA GLU A 142 23.67 -21.11 -6.12
C GLU A 142 24.37 -21.23 -4.75
N ALA A 143 24.93 -20.16 -4.22
CA ALA A 143 25.68 -20.12 -2.95
C ALA A 143 24.98 -19.37 -1.81
N ALA A 144 23.85 -18.67 -2.02
CA ALA A 144 23.13 -17.95 -0.96
C ALA A 144 21.65 -18.33 -0.94
N GLY A 145 21.33 -19.32 -0.12
CA GLY A 145 19.96 -19.77 0.10
C GLY A 145 19.04 -18.65 0.59
N LYS A 146 17.84 -18.61 0.04
CA LYS A 146 16.67 -17.79 0.35
C LYS A 146 16.78 -16.32 -0.07
N GLY A 147 16.03 -15.95 -1.11
CA GLY A 147 15.83 -14.56 -1.51
C GLY A 147 15.43 -13.69 -0.32
N GLN A 148 15.85 -12.43 -0.36
CA GLN A 148 15.63 -11.46 0.72
C GLN A 148 14.12 -11.24 0.95
N GLU A 149 13.63 -11.55 2.15
CA GLU A 149 12.26 -11.20 2.57
C GLU A 149 12.20 -9.69 2.85
N ILE A 150 11.19 -9.02 2.31
CA ILE A 150 10.97 -7.59 2.55
C ILE A 150 9.87 -7.44 3.60
N GLY A 151 10.22 -6.86 4.74
CA GLY A 151 9.29 -6.49 5.80
C GLY A 151 8.59 -5.16 5.50
N PHE A 152 7.37 -5.01 6.02
CA PHE A 152 6.60 -3.77 5.96
C PHE A 152 6.09 -3.38 7.34
N GLU A 153 6.30 -2.12 7.71
CA GLU A 153 5.76 -1.50 8.92
C GLU A 153 5.13 -0.15 8.60
N ARG A 154 4.13 0.22 9.38
CA ARG A 154 3.47 1.51 9.27
C ARG A 154 3.45 2.20 10.63
N GLU A 155 4.00 3.41 10.70
CA GLU A 155 4.12 4.18 11.93
C GLU A 155 3.02 5.25 12.01
N GLU A 156 3.22 6.42 11.42
CA GLU A 156 2.28 7.53 11.42
C GLU A 156 1.16 7.35 10.37
N ARG A 157 -0.03 7.92 10.61
CA ARG A 157 -1.22 7.75 9.76
C ARG A 157 -2.08 9.00 9.69
N ILE A 158 -2.19 9.60 8.49
CA ILE A 158 -3.05 10.77 8.21
C ILE A 158 -4.50 10.52 8.65
N CYS A 159 -5.03 9.33 8.42
CA CYS A 159 -6.40 8.95 8.79
C CYS A 159 -6.68 8.97 10.30
N ARG A 160 -5.64 8.97 11.14
CA ARG A 160 -5.73 9.12 12.60
C ARG A 160 -5.47 10.54 13.08
N GLY A 161 -5.34 11.49 12.14
CA GLY A 161 -5.09 12.90 12.45
C GLY A 161 -3.60 13.23 12.62
N GLU A 162 -2.70 12.30 12.29
CA GLU A 162 -1.27 12.57 12.21
C GLU A 162 -0.97 13.32 10.90
N GLY A 163 0.07 14.14 10.88
CA GLY A 163 0.33 15.06 9.76
C GLY A 163 0.78 14.36 8.47
N ARG A 164 1.15 13.07 8.54
CA ARG A 164 1.67 12.26 7.44
C ARG A 164 1.44 10.77 7.69
N CYS A 165 1.63 9.94 6.65
CA CYS A 165 1.84 8.49 6.85
C CYS A 165 3.32 8.16 6.68
N VAL A 166 3.84 7.25 7.50
CA VAL A 166 5.19 6.71 7.39
C VAL A 166 5.11 5.21 7.14
N LEU A 167 5.54 4.78 5.96
CA LEU A 167 5.53 3.39 5.51
C LEU A 167 6.98 2.93 5.35
N ARG A 168 7.44 1.98 6.17
CA ARG A 168 8.81 1.44 6.14
C ARG A 168 8.86 0.10 5.46
N PHE A 169 9.84 -0.06 4.58
CA PHE A 169 10.16 -1.31 3.91
C PHE A 169 11.61 -1.66 4.22
N THR A 170 11.83 -2.84 4.80
CA THR A 170 13.14 -3.29 5.24
C THR A 170 13.48 -4.65 4.67
N GLY A 171 14.72 -4.84 4.23
CA GLY A 171 15.25 -6.12 3.78
C GLY A 171 16.01 -6.81 4.89
N GLY A 172 15.77 -8.12 5.10
CA GLY A 172 16.51 -8.92 6.08
C GLY A 172 15.59 -9.88 6.85
N ALA A 173 16.16 -11.01 7.30
CA ALA A 173 15.45 -12.07 8.00
C ALA A 173 14.77 -11.56 9.28
N ARG A 174 13.50 -11.98 9.45
CA ARG A 174 12.66 -11.88 10.64
C ARG A 174 13.34 -11.47 11.96
N HIS A 175 13.04 -10.26 12.42
CA HIS A 175 13.24 -9.84 13.80
C HIS A 175 12.04 -9.01 14.31
N LEU A 176 10.80 -9.49 14.19
CA LEU A 176 9.62 -8.75 14.63
C LEU A 176 8.56 -9.61 15.36
N GLU A 177 8.98 -10.61 16.16
CA GLU A 177 8.07 -11.34 17.06
C GLU A 177 8.44 -11.23 18.54
N LYS A 178 9.03 -10.14 19.03
CA LYS A 178 9.38 -10.03 20.47
C LYS A 178 9.07 -8.70 21.15
N ARG A 179 8.03 -7.96 20.77
CA ARG A 179 7.64 -6.76 21.53
C ARG A 179 6.25 -6.79 22.20
N HIS A 180 5.50 -7.88 22.11
CA HIS A 180 4.20 -7.99 22.79
C HIS A 180 4.08 -9.14 23.81
N ALA A 181 5.18 -9.79 24.19
CA ALA A 181 5.16 -10.87 25.17
C ALA A 181 5.64 -10.48 26.59
N ASP A 182 6.24 -9.30 26.76
CA ASP A 182 6.86 -8.93 28.06
C ASP A 182 6.02 -8.02 28.98
N GLU A 183 4.74 -7.77 28.67
CA GLU A 183 3.85 -7.01 29.58
C GLU A 183 2.81 -7.85 30.34
N ALA A 184 2.87 -9.17 30.24
CA ALA A 184 1.85 -10.05 30.83
C ALA A 184 2.31 -10.91 32.01
N GLU A 185 3.45 -10.65 32.66
CA GLU A 185 3.81 -11.35 33.87
C GLU A 185 4.53 -10.43 34.89
N LYS A 186 3.74 -9.75 35.73
CA LYS A 186 4.13 -9.42 37.10
C LYS A 186 3.11 -10.09 38.04
N PRO A 187 3.51 -11.12 38.80
CA PRO A 187 2.71 -11.58 39.93
C PRO A 187 2.85 -10.60 41.09
N GLU A 188 1.77 -10.53 41.87
CA GLU A 188 1.64 -9.79 43.14
C GLU A 188 2.74 -10.11 44.15
#